data_ae81276f176bce3a83389aedcf305db1
#
_entry.id   ae81276f176bce3a83389aedcf305db1
#
_cell.length_a   1.000
_cell.length_b   1.000
_cell.length_c   1.000
_cell.angle_alpha   90.00
_cell.angle_beta   90.00
_cell.angle_gamma   90.00
#
_symmetry.space_group_name_H-M   'P 1'
#
loop_
_entity.id
_entity.type
_entity.pdbx_description
1 polymer ?
#
loop_
_entity_poly.entity_id
_entity_poly.type
_entity_poly.pdbx_seq_one_letter_code
_entity_poly.pdbx_strand_id
1 'polypeptide(L)'
;MTIKYLSIQEAIEKGKGIVSIRGWVHRERGSNQLKFITLRDSSNIIQCVFERKDFEKKWEDIDHLQVETSLEISGEIKEDKRAPTGYEIHVTNFEIVGKSENYPITKDQSIEFLADNRHLWLRSRKMTAILKIRSTIFGAIDEYFRKEGFYEYQSPIFQSVQCEGGSTLFAVPYFGKKGVFLAQSWQLYAEPAIFSLEKIYTLAPSFRAEKSKTSRHLTEYWHAEMEVAWANFDDIINYGEDCLKHLVKSVLEKNKADLEILGRDLKKLEPAIKKKFPRLTYDEALKLLKEKFDLEIPWGKDLRTEEEDKLSKLYDTPIAVTRYPKKVKAFYMKEPKDSNPKKPVVNGVDFIAPEGYGEIIGGSEREHDIEKIKKRLVEQGEDPEQYGFYLDTRRYGSVPHGGFGMGTERVISWICGLDNIKDAIPFPRTMERYKP
;
A
#
# COMPACT_ATOMS: atom_id res chain seq x y z
N MET A 1 -7.28 -2.43 -43.70
CA MET A 1 -7.07 -3.44 -42.63
C MET A 1 -6.80 -2.66 -41.35
N THR A 2 -7.46 -3.02 -40.27
CA THR A 2 -7.20 -2.37 -38.95
C THR A 2 -5.83 -2.85 -38.45
N ILE A 3 -4.92 -1.94 -38.14
CA ILE A 3 -3.61 -2.28 -37.58
C ILE A 3 -3.83 -2.86 -36.17
N LYS A 4 -3.31 -4.06 -35.92
CA LYS A 4 -3.29 -4.66 -34.59
C LYS A 4 -1.99 -4.24 -33.89
N TYR A 5 -2.11 -3.42 -32.84
CA TYR A 5 -0.98 -3.05 -31.99
C TYR A 5 -0.74 -4.11 -30.92
N LEU A 6 0.52 -4.44 -30.71
CA LEU A 6 1.00 -5.26 -29.59
C LEU A 6 1.50 -4.34 -28.47
N SER A 7 1.49 -4.83 -27.24
CA SER A 7 2.30 -4.22 -26.20
C SER A 7 3.79 -4.45 -26.50
N ILE A 8 4.65 -3.62 -25.92
CA ILE A 8 6.10 -3.77 -26.11
C ILE A 8 6.58 -5.15 -25.63
N GLN A 9 6.04 -5.64 -24.53
CA GLN A 9 6.38 -6.96 -24.01
C GLN A 9 5.96 -8.08 -24.96
N GLU A 10 4.75 -8.04 -25.52
CA GLU A 10 4.29 -9.00 -26.52
C GLU A 10 5.14 -8.96 -27.80
N ALA A 11 5.59 -7.76 -28.21
CA ALA A 11 6.48 -7.62 -29.36
C ALA A 11 7.87 -8.28 -29.08
N ILE A 12 8.42 -8.09 -27.88
CA ILE A 12 9.66 -8.74 -27.45
C ILE A 12 9.49 -10.26 -27.40
N GLU A 13 8.40 -10.78 -26.87
CA GLU A 13 8.10 -12.21 -26.81
C GLU A 13 7.95 -12.83 -28.21
N LYS A 14 7.39 -12.06 -29.16
CA LYS A 14 7.32 -12.49 -30.58
C LYS A 14 8.71 -12.59 -31.21
N GLY A 15 9.63 -11.68 -30.87
CA GLY A 15 11.06 -11.71 -31.18
C GLY A 15 11.47 -11.59 -32.65
N LYS A 16 10.55 -11.68 -33.64
CA LYS A 16 10.84 -11.60 -35.07
C LYS A 16 9.66 -11.12 -35.93
N GLY A 17 9.98 -10.58 -37.10
CA GLY A 17 9.00 -10.15 -38.11
C GLY A 17 8.43 -8.77 -37.83
N ILE A 18 7.39 -8.40 -38.61
CA ILE A 18 6.78 -7.07 -38.50
C ILE A 18 5.88 -7.00 -37.27
N VAL A 19 6.07 -5.92 -36.51
CA VAL A 19 5.26 -5.57 -35.33
C VAL A 19 4.77 -4.13 -35.44
N SER A 20 3.64 -3.83 -34.82
CA SER A 20 3.15 -2.47 -34.61
C SER A 20 2.92 -2.25 -33.12
N ILE A 21 3.48 -1.19 -32.57
CA ILE A 21 3.45 -0.83 -31.16
C ILE A 21 3.07 0.65 -30.99
N ARG A 22 2.63 1.01 -29.79
CA ARG A 22 2.33 2.39 -29.39
C ARG A 22 2.98 2.72 -28.07
N GLY A 23 3.36 3.96 -27.88
CA GLY A 23 3.94 4.37 -26.60
C GLY A 23 4.46 5.80 -26.61
N TRP A 24 5.24 6.10 -25.62
CA TRP A 24 5.83 7.42 -25.39
C TRP A 24 7.36 7.35 -25.47
N VAL A 25 7.96 8.37 -26.05
CA VAL A 25 9.42 8.52 -26.09
C VAL A 25 9.95 8.60 -24.67
N HIS A 26 10.74 7.61 -24.27
CA HIS A 26 11.40 7.56 -22.96
C HIS A 26 12.80 8.17 -23.00
N ARG A 27 13.52 7.92 -24.07
CA ARG A 27 14.85 8.50 -24.36
C ARG A 27 15.07 8.62 -25.86
N GLU A 28 15.83 9.62 -26.23
CA GLU A 28 16.32 9.76 -27.59
C GLU A 28 17.85 9.88 -27.57
N ARG A 29 18.52 9.36 -28.60
CA ARG A 29 19.95 9.51 -28.88
C ARG A 29 20.23 9.25 -30.34
N GLY A 30 21.33 9.75 -30.84
CA GLY A 30 21.73 9.43 -32.19
C GLY A 30 22.54 10.53 -32.86
N SER A 31 22.57 10.47 -34.19
CA SER A 31 23.26 11.39 -35.08
C SER A 31 22.33 11.84 -36.20
N ASN A 32 22.81 12.71 -37.09
CA ASN A 32 22.06 13.14 -38.28
C ASN A 32 21.68 12.03 -39.27
N GLN A 33 22.19 10.81 -39.11
CA GLN A 33 21.93 9.69 -40.03
C GLN A 33 21.16 8.56 -39.36
N LEU A 34 21.21 8.48 -38.02
CA LEU A 34 20.67 7.36 -37.28
C LEU A 34 20.14 7.83 -35.90
N LYS A 35 18.89 7.61 -35.62
CA LYS A 35 18.25 7.88 -34.31
C LYS A 35 17.81 6.59 -33.62
N PHE A 36 18.10 6.54 -32.34
CA PHE A 36 17.65 5.47 -31.43
C PHE A 36 16.66 6.08 -30.46
N ILE A 37 15.40 5.77 -30.66
CA ILE A 37 14.29 6.19 -29.80
C ILE A 37 13.93 5.03 -28.89
N THR A 38 14.12 5.17 -27.59
CA THR A 38 13.57 4.21 -26.63
C THR A 38 12.12 4.56 -26.39
N LEU A 39 11.21 3.72 -26.86
CA LEU A 39 9.78 3.85 -26.61
C LEU A 39 9.40 3.07 -25.35
N ARG A 40 8.46 3.58 -24.56
CA ARG A 40 7.86 2.87 -23.43
C ARG A 40 6.35 2.78 -23.57
N ASP A 41 5.79 1.69 -23.06
CA ASP A 41 4.37 1.55 -22.74
C ASP A 41 4.22 1.10 -21.28
N SER A 42 3.03 0.63 -20.90
CA SER A 42 2.79 0.09 -19.55
C SER A 42 3.52 -1.24 -19.31
N SER A 43 3.91 -1.97 -20.35
CA SER A 43 4.50 -3.31 -20.25
C SER A 43 6.03 -3.28 -20.14
N ASN A 44 6.70 -2.50 -20.99
CA ASN A 44 8.17 -2.46 -21.06
C ASN A 44 8.68 -1.23 -21.82
N ILE A 45 9.96 -1.25 -22.13
CA ILE A 45 10.65 -0.33 -23.05
C ILE A 45 11.23 -1.12 -24.22
N ILE A 46 11.40 -0.46 -25.38
CA ILE A 46 12.11 -1.03 -26.54
C ILE A 46 12.84 0.05 -27.31
N GLN A 47 13.99 -0.28 -27.89
CA GLN A 47 14.72 0.60 -28.77
C GLN A 47 14.11 0.54 -30.18
N CYS A 48 13.82 1.69 -30.75
CA CYS A 48 13.35 1.86 -32.12
C CYS A 48 14.44 2.57 -32.91
N VAL A 49 14.85 1.99 -34.04
CA VAL A 49 15.95 2.49 -34.89
C VAL A 49 15.36 3.16 -36.11
N PHE A 50 15.69 4.41 -36.29
CA PHE A 50 15.31 5.23 -37.47
C PHE A 50 16.54 5.53 -38.29
N GLU A 51 16.55 5.15 -39.57
CA GLU A 51 17.60 5.48 -40.54
C GLU A 51 17.13 6.62 -41.43
N ARG A 52 17.94 7.67 -41.59
CA ARG A 52 17.57 8.86 -42.38
C ARG A 52 17.19 8.55 -43.80
N LYS A 53 17.89 7.59 -44.43
CA LYS A 53 17.61 7.17 -45.83
C LYS A 53 16.17 6.67 -46.04
N ASP A 54 15.52 6.14 -44.99
CA ASP A 54 14.18 5.59 -45.05
C ASP A 54 13.10 6.66 -44.79
N PHE A 55 13.51 7.81 -44.21
CA PHE A 55 12.62 8.88 -43.76
C PHE A 55 13.00 10.29 -44.19
N GLU A 56 13.67 10.45 -45.32
CA GLU A 56 14.22 11.75 -45.77
C GLU A 56 13.26 12.93 -45.63
N LYS A 57 11.97 12.74 -46.05
CA LYS A 57 10.93 13.77 -45.97
C LYS A 57 10.37 14.04 -44.57
N LYS A 58 10.58 13.14 -43.63
CA LYS A 58 10.08 13.22 -42.24
C LYS A 58 11.25 13.28 -41.23
N TRP A 59 12.47 13.38 -41.72
CA TRP A 59 13.64 13.34 -40.84
C TRP A 59 13.68 14.48 -39.82
N GLU A 60 13.23 15.65 -40.19
CA GLU A 60 13.14 16.80 -39.30
C GLU A 60 12.22 16.53 -38.10
N ASP A 61 11.08 15.88 -38.30
CA ASP A 61 10.19 15.47 -37.23
C ASP A 61 10.87 14.47 -36.29
N ILE A 62 11.64 13.51 -36.85
CA ILE A 62 12.36 12.48 -36.06
C ILE A 62 13.53 13.13 -35.29
N ASP A 63 14.25 14.05 -35.91
CA ASP A 63 15.40 14.72 -35.29
C ASP A 63 15.00 15.59 -34.10
N HIS A 64 13.79 16.13 -34.12
CA HIS A 64 13.23 16.99 -33.07
C HIS A 64 12.24 16.26 -32.11
N LEU A 65 12.18 14.92 -32.13
CA LEU A 65 11.39 14.16 -31.17
C LEU A 65 11.83 14.44 -29.75
N GLN A 66 10.89 14.85 -28.91
CA GLN A 66 11.15 15.11 -27.50
C GLN A 66 10.64 13.96 -26.63
N VAL A 67 11.24 13.83 -25.44
CA VAL A 67 10.78 12.92 -24.41
C VAL A 67 9.29 13.16 -24.13
N GLU A 68 8.54 12.06 -23.93
CA GLU A 68 7.08 12.03 -23.73
C GLU A 68 6.24 12.32 -25.00
N THR A 69 6.83 12.54 -26.18
CA THR A 69 6.07 12.49 -27.44
C THR A 69 5.44 11.10 -27.61
N SER A 70 4.15 11.03 -27.94
CA SER A 70 3.46 9.77 -28.17
C SER A 70 3.55 9.37 -29.65
N LEU A 71 3.90 8.11 -29.88
CA LEU A 71 4.14 7.54 -31.22
C LEU A 71 3.38 6.24 -31.44
N GLU A 72 2.94 6.04 -32.68
CA GLU A 72 2.65 4.75 -33.27
C GLU A 72 3.81 4.35 -34.18
N ILE A 73 4.31 3.14 -34.01
CA ILE A 73 5.48 2.64 -34.74
C ILE A 73 5.18 1.27 -35.33
N SER A 74 5.55 1.08 -36.60
CA SER A 74 5.59 -0.23 -37.23
C SER A 74 6.99 -0.50 -37.76
N GLY A 75 7.48 -1.72 -37.64
CA GLY A 75 8.80 -2.10 -38.09
C GLY A 75 9.13 -3.55 -37.85
N GLU A 76 10.30 -3.96 -38.25
CA GLU A 76 10.82 -5.31 -38.05
C GLU A 76 11.53 -5.41 -36.71
N ILE A 77 11.04 -6.28 -35.81
CA ILE A 77 11.73 -6.56 -34.56
C ILE A 77 12.88 -7.53 -34.77
N LYS A 78 14.03 -7.24 -34.16
CA LYS A 78 15.26 -8.04 -34.25
C LYS A 78 15.93 -8.15 -32.91
N GLU A 79 16.63 -9.26 -32.70
CA GLU A 79 17.52 -9.43 -31.55
C GLU A 79 18.77 -8.54 -31.72
N ASP A 80 19.09 -7.70 -30.73
CA ASP A 80 20.36 -7.02 -30.57
C ASP A 80 20.73 -6.97 -29.09
N LYS A 81 21.77 -7.70 -28.71
CA LYS A 81 22.27 -7.79 -27.32
C LYS A 81 22.71 -6.44 -26.72
N ARG A 82 22.94 -5.42 -27.56
CA ARG A 82 23.29 -4.05 -27.12
C ARG A 82 22.07 -3.22 -26.79
N ALA A 83 20.88 -3.61 -27.27
CA ALA A 83 19.63 -2.94 -26.96
C ALA A 83 19.24 -3.18 -25.50
N PRO A 84 18.57 -2.23 -24.82
CA PRO A 84 18.24 -2.32 -23.38
C PRO A 84 17.46 -3.59 -22.97
N THR A 85 16.69 -4.17 -23.88
CA THR A 85 15.87 -5.38 -23.66
C THR A 85 16.34 -6.59 -24.46
N GLY A 86 17.49 -6.50 -25.13
CA GLY A 86 17.98 -7.53 -26.04
C GLY A 86 17.31 -7.52 -27.42
N TYR A 87 16.37 -6.60 -27.65
CA TYR A 87 15.61 -6.46 -28.91
C TYR A 87 15.49 -5.01 -29.31
N GLU A 88 15.43 -4.76 -30.63
CA GLU A 88 15.13 -3.46 -31.21
C GLU A 88 14.17 -3.58 -32.37
N ILE A 89 13.50 -2.48 -32.75
CA ILE A 89 12.62 -2.40 -33.89
C ILE A 89 13.28 -1.51 -34.95
N HIS A 90 13.57 -2.06 -36.13
CA HIS A 90 13.92 -1.27 -37.31
C HIS A 90 12.63 -0.70 -37.90
N VAL A 91 12.46 0.60 -37.74
CA VAL A 91 11.21 1.30 -38.05
C VAL A 91 11.03 1.40 -39.56
N THR A 92 9.83 1.02 -40.04
CA THR A 92 9.43 1.16 -41.45
C THR A 92 8.32 2.20 -41.62
N ASN A 93 7.55 2.45 -40.57
CA ASN A 93 6.53 3.51 -40.55
C ASN A 93 6.33 4.03 -39.13
N PHE A 94 6.00 5.31 -39.01
CA PHE A 94 5.61 5.92 -37.74
C PHE A 94 4.61 7.04 -37.93
N GLU A 95 3.89 7.34 -36.82
CA GLU A 95 3.00 8.48 -36.70
C GLU A 95 3.20 9.17 -35.35
N ILE A 96 3.29 10.50 -35.35
CA ILE A 96 3.29 11.30 -34.13
C ILE A 96 1.83 11.56 -33.77
N VAL A 97 1.38 10.95 -32.69
CA VAL A 97 0.01 11.11 -32.18
C VAL A 97 -0.13 12.40 -31.38
N GLY A 98 0.87 12.71 -30.52
CA GLY A 98 0.90 13.92 -29.74
C GLY A 98 2.33 14.38 -29.53
N LYS A 99 2.64 15.62 -29.94
CA LYS A 99 3.95 16.25 -29.70
C LYS A 99 4.10 16.60 -28.22
N SER A 100 5.28 16.39 -27.65
CA SER A 100 5.67 16.89 -26.33
C SER A 100 6.37 18.22 -26.46
N GLU A 101 6.22 19.05 -25.45
CA GLU A 101 7.05 20.24 -25.26
C GLU A 101 8.27 19.89 -24.37
N ASN A 102 8.93 20.91 -23.79
CA ASN A 102 10.04 20.70 -22.88
C ASN A 102 9.56 19.98 -21.60
N TYR A 103 9.71 18.66 -21.55
CA TYR A 103 9.31 17.86 -20.41
C TYR A 103 10.17 18.20 -19.19
N PRO A 104 9.55 18.64 -18.06
CA PRO A 104 10.30 19.25 -16.97
C PRO A 104 11.09 18.25 -16.12
N ILE A 105 10.77 16.95 -16.16
CA ILE A 105 11.46 15.95 -15.36
C ILE A 105 12.68 15.44 -16.15
N THR A 106 13.86 15.79 -15.63
CA THR A 106 15.15 15.33 -16.13
C THR A 106 15.82 14.42 -15.11
N LYS A 107 17.07 14.00 -15.39
CA LYS A 107 17.89 13.26 -14.42
C LYS A 107 18.26 14.18 -13.24
N ASP A 108 18.35 13.60 -12.05
CA ASP A 108 18.86 14.26 -10.83
C ASP A 108 17.96 15.40 -10.28
N GLN A 109 16.65 15.24 -10.34
CA GLN A 109 15.68 16.16 -9.72
C GLN A 109 15.52 15.92 -8.22
N SER A 110 15.26 16.98 -7.45
CA SER A 110 14.98 16.86 -6.01
C SER A 110 13.67 16.13 -5.74
N ILE A 111 13.55 15.55 -4.54
CA ILE A 111 12.32 14.85 -4.11
C ILE A 111 11.13 15.82 -4.09
N GLU A 112 11.34 17.07 -3.67
CA GLU A 112 10.33 18.12 -3.64
C GLU A 112 9.85 18.46 -5.04
N PHE A 113 10.76 18.65 -6.01
CA PHE A 113 10.42 18.91 -7.40
C PHE A 113 9.58 17.77 -8.00
N LEU A 114 9.98 16.51 -7.76
CA LEU A 114 9.24 15.33 -8.21
C LEU A 114 7.86 15.25 -7.55
N ALA A 115 7.76 15.63 -6.27
CA ALA A 115 6.49 15.68 -5.57
C ALA A 115 5.56 16.78 -6.10
N ASP A 116 6.10 17.96 -6.47
CA ASP A 116 5.34 19.06 -7.08
C ASP A 116 4.87 18.72 -8.50
N ASN A 117 5.65 17.90 -9.20
CA ASN A 117 5.35 17.40 -10.54
C ASN A 117 4.86 15.95 -10.52
N ARG A 118 4.16 15.54 -9.46
CA ARG A 118 3.76 14.14 -9.23
C ARG A 118 2.96 13.56 -10.39
N HIS A 119 2.06 14.32 -10.98
CA HIS A 119 1.24 13.94 -12.14
C HIS A 119 2.08 13.57 -13.39
N LEU A 120 3.26 14.15 -13.52
CA LEU A 120 4.22 13.78 -14.57
C LEU A 120 5.15 12.65 -14.11
N TRP A 121 5.59 12.67 -12.84
CA TRP A 121 6.47 11.64 -12.30
C TRP A 121 5.85 10.26 -12.26
N LEU A 122 4.52 10.13 -12.19
CA LEU A 122 3.80 8.86 -12.33
C LEU A 122 4.20 8.07 -13.58
N ARG A 123 4.65 8.75 -14.64
CA ARG A 123 5.11 8.14 -15.90
C ARG A 123 6.48 7.46 -15.80
N SER A 124 7.22 7.67 -14.69
CA SER A 124 8.52 7.04 -14.49
C SER A 124 8.40 5.52 -14.34
N ARG A 125 9.44 4.78 -14.75
CA ARG A 125 9.47 3.32 -14.60
C ARG A 125 9.31 2.88 -13.14
N LYS A 126 9.94 3.62 -12.21
CA LYS A 126 9.80 3.38 -10.76
C LYS A 126 8.33 3.46 -10.32
N MET A 127 7.66 4.56 -10.64
CA MET A 127 6.26 4.75 -10.23
C MET A 127 5.32 3.77 -10.94
N THR A 128 5.54 3.51 -12.23
CA THR A 128 4.77 2.49 -12.97
C THR A 128 4.87 1.11 -12.30
N ALA A 129 6.08 0.68 -11.90
CA ALA A 129 6.29 -0.59 -11.20
C ALA A 129 5.55 -0.62 -9.85
N ILE A 130 5.66 0.45 -9.04
CA ILE A 130 4.94 0.56 -7.77
C ILE A 130 3.44 0.48 -7.96
N LEU A 131 2.88 1.20 -8.95
CA LEU A 131 1.44 1.21 -9.21
C LEU A 131 0.92 -0.14 -9.70
N LYS A 132 1.70 -0.91 -10.47
CA LYS A 132 1.35 -2.28 -10.84
C LYS A 132 1.34 -3.20 -9.63
N ILE A 133 2.36 -3.14 -8.78
CA ILE A 133 2.41 -3.91 -7.53
C ILE A 133 1.23 -3.53 -6.63
N ARG A 134 0.94 -2.22 -6.50
CA ARG A 134 -0.24 -1.74 -5.77
C ARG A 134 -1.52 -2.36 -6.30
N SER A 135 -1.73 -2.36 -7.62
CA SER A 135 -2.90 -2.97 -8.24
C SER A 135 -3.00 -4.47 -7.95
N THR A 136 -1.87 -5.18 -7.98
CA THR A 136 -1.82 -6.60 -7.62
C THR A 136 -2.19 -6.84 -6.16
N ILE A 137 -1.68 -6.02 -5.23
CA ILE A 137 -1.99 -6.11 -3.80
C ILE A 137 -3.49 -5.88 -3.55
N PHE A 138 -4.09 -4.86 -4.18
CA PHE A 138 -5.53 -4.58 -4.06
C PHE A 138 -6.38 -5.76 -4.54
N GLY A 139 -6.05 -6.33 -5.71
CA GLY A 139 -6.75 -7.51 -6.22
C GLY A 139 -6.53 -8.75 -5.35
N ALA A 140 -5.34 -8.92 -4.78
CA ALA A 140 -5.03 -10.06 -3.91
C ALA A 140 -5.74 -9.95 -2.55
N ILE A 141 -5.96 -8.75 -2.01
CA ILE A 141 -6.79 -8.53 -0.82
C ILE A 141 -8.22 -9.02 -1.07
N ASP A 142 -8.82 -8.57 -2.18
CA ASP A 142 -10.17 -9.00 -2.57
C ASP A 142 -10.26 -10.52 -2.79
N GLU A 143 -9.30 -11.09 -3.52
CA GLU A 143 -9.22 -12.53 -3.78
C GLU A 143 -9.13 -13.34 -2.48
N TYR A 144 -8.27 -12.92 -1.54
CA TYR A 144 -8.08 -13.60 -0.27
C TYR A 144 -9.37 -13.61 0.55
N PHE A 145 -9.96 -12.46 0.80
CA PHE A 145 -11.15 -12.37 1.66
C PHE A 145 -12.37 -13.07 1.06
N ARG A 146 -12.59 -12.94 -0.24
CA ARG A 146 -13.70 -13.66 -0.92
C ARG A 146 -13.52 -15.17 -0.86
N LYS A 147 -12.29 -15.66 -1.02
CA LYS A 147 -11.96 -17.08 -0.90
C LYS A 147 -12.22 -17.63 0.51
N GLU A 148 -11.94 -16.81 1.54
CA GLU A 148 -12.22 -17.15 2.94
C GLU A 148 -13.70 -16.96 3.33
N GLY A 149 -14.57 -16.61 2.39
CA GLY A 149 -16.02 -16.48 2.59
C GLY A 149 -16.45 -15.14 3.18
N PHE A 150 -15.62 -14.11 3.09
CA PHE A 150 -15.98 -12.76 3.51
C PHE A 150 -16.78 -12.03 2.44
N TYR A 151 -17.72 -11.19 2.89
CA TYR A 151 -18.45 -10.25 2.06
C TYR A 151 -17.80 -8.87 2.12
N GLU A 152 -17.66 -8.20 0.97
CA GLU A 152 -17.27 -6.81 0.94
C GLU A 152 -18.43 -5.93 1.46
N TYR A 153 -18.11 -5.05 2.42
CA TYR A 153 -19.09 -4.19 3.06
C TYR A 153 -18.54 -2.76 3.21
N GLN A 154 -19.33 -1.77 2.83
CA GLN A 154 -18.96 -0.36 2.91
C GLN A 154 -19.63 0.31 4.11
N SER A 155 -18.84 1.07 4.88
CA SER A 155 -19.35 2.00 5.90
C SER A 155 -19.36 3.42 5.37
N PRO A 156 -20.11 4.36 5.99
CA PRO A 156 -20.04 5.76 5.60
C PRO A 156 -18.66 6.33 5.88
N ILE A 157 -18.19 7.20 4.95
CA ILE A 157 -16.97 7.99 5.15
C ILE A 157 -17.24 9.17 6.10
N PHE A 158 -18.45 9.72 6.11
CA PHE A 158 -18.86 10.74 7.08
C PHE A 158 -19.32 10.06 8.34
N GLN A 159 -18.59 10.25 9.43
CA GLN A 159 -18.86 9.61 10.71
C GLN A 159 -19.01 10.65 11.83
N SER A 160 -19.69 10.25 12.90
CA SER A 160 -19.99 11.14 14.05
C SER A 160 -19.17 10.80 15.30
N VAL A 161 -18.39 9.73 15.29
CA VAL A 161 -17.63 9.23 16.43
C VAL A 161 -16.19 8.92 16.02
N GLN A 162 -15.26 8.96 16.96
CA GLN A 162 -13.90 8.52 16.74
C GLN A 162 -13.74 7.02 17.04
N CYS A 163 -12.92 6.36 16.28
CA CYS A 163 -12.57 4.95 16.44
C CYS A 163 -11.21 4.77 17.10
N GLU A 164 -10.22 5.49 16.64
CA GLU A 164 -8.84 5.41 17.08
C GLU A 164 -8.54 6.49 18.12
N GLY A 165 -8.43 6.11 19.38
CA GLY A 165 -8.15 7.03 20.47
C GLY A 165 -6.86 7.84 20.24
N GLY A 166 -6.90 9.12 20.57
CA GLY A 166 -5.74 10.03 20.51
C GLY A 166 -5.39 10.59 19.14
N SER A 167 -5.99 10.13 18.04
CA SER A 167 -5.81 10.75 16.73
C SER A 167 -6.75 11.93 16.56
N THR A 168 -6.34 12.90 15.76
CA THR A 168 -7.17 14.04 15.40
C THR A 168 -8.08 13.71 14.22
N LEU A 169 -9.32 14.16 14.30
CA LEU A 169 -10.33 14.00 13.26
C LEU A 169 -10.28 15.17 12.27
N PHE A 170 -10.51 14.89 10.99
CA PHE A 170 -10.82 15.92 10.00
C PHE A 170 -12.30 16.27 10.09
N ALA A 171 -12.62 17.45 10.63
CA ALA A 171 -13.97 17.95 10.67
C ALA A 171 -14.47 18.37 9.27
N VAL A 172 -15.70 18.00 8.96
CA VAL A 172 -16.33 18.28 7.67
C VAL A 172 -17.49 19.27 7.88
N PRO A 173 -17.55 20.39 7.14
CA PRO A 173 -18.74 21.22 7.06
C PRO A 173 -19.91 20.41 6.47
N TYR A 174 -20.99 20.20 7.23
CA TYR A 174 -22.09 19.33 6.81
C TYR A 174 -23.45 20.00 7.05
N PHE A 175 -23.94 20.76 6.07
CA PHE A 175 -25.27 21.40 6.10
C PHE A 175 -25.61 22.12 7.42
N GLY A 176 -24.63 22.84 7.99
CA GLY A 176 -24.78 23.57 9.26
C GLY A 176 -24.76 22.69 10.53
N LYS A 177 -24.63 21.36 10.39
CA LYS A 177 -24.48 20.42 11.52
C LYS A 177 -23.02 20.38 11.99
N LYS A 178 -22.84 20.15 13.29
CA LYS A 178 -21.51 19.94 13.92
C LYS A 178 -21.33 18.44 14.22
N GLY A 179 -20.07 18.03 14.44
CA GLY A 179 -19.74 16.65 14.82
C GLY A 179 -19.76 15.66 13.66
N VAL A 180 -19.47 16.13 12.45
CA VAL A 180 -19.26 15.26 11.29
C VAL A 180 -17.78 15.28 10.91
N PHE A 181 -17.21 14.11 10.75
CA PHE A 181 -15.79 13.91 10.52
C PHE A 181 -15.55 12.93 9.37
N LEU A 182 -14.36 12.97 8.76
CA LEU A 182 -13.90 11.90 7.88
C LEU A 182 -13.51 10.66 8.70
N ALA A 183 -13.82 9.49 8.20
CA ALA A 183 -13.60 8.21 8.86
C ALA A 183 -12.10 7.97 9.17
N GLN A 184 -11.78 7.62 10.40
CA GLN A 184 -10.45 7.13 10.80
C GLN A 184 -10.28 5.64 10.55
N SER A 185 -11.39 4.90 10.58
CA SER A 185 -11.53 3.47 10.35
C SER A 185 -12.99 3.16 9.99
N TRP A 186 -13.17 2.08 9.33
CA TRP A 186 -14.46 1.50 8.96
C TRP A 186 -15.15 0.77 10.15
N GLN A 187 -14.38 0.38 11.16
CA GLN A 187 -14.70 -0.60 12.19
C GLN A 187 -16.04 -0.37 12.91
N LEU A 188 -16.27 0.81 13.47
CA LEU A 188 -17.45 1.03 14.33
C LEU A 188 -18.78 0.89 13.59
N TYR A 189 -18.78 1.15 12.27
CA TYR A 189 -19.95 0.94 11.40
C TYR A 189 -19.96 -0.45 10.75
N ALA A 190 -18.85 -1.19 10.83
CA ALA A 190 -18.74 -2.56 10.38
C ALA A 190 -19.26 -3.57 11.40
N GLU A 191 -18.91 -3.40 12.68
CA GLU A 191 -19.32 -4.32 13.73
C GLU A 191 -20.85 -4.58 13.77
N PRO A 192 -21.76 -3.62 13.49
CA PRO A 192 -23.19 -3.92 13.34
C PRO A 192 -23.50 -4.92 12.21
N ALA A 193 -22.74 -4.95 11.13
CA ALA A 193 -23.03 -5.79 9.98
C ALA A 193 -22.60 -7.26 10.16
N ILE A 194 -21.69 -7.58 11.11
CA ILE A 194 -21.31 -8.97 11.37
C ILE A 194 -22.47 -9.80 11.92
N PHE A 195 -23.49 -9.17 12.52
CA PHE A 195 -24.69 -9.85 13.02
C PHE A 195 -25.65 -10.29 11.90
N SER A 196 -25.32 -9.94 10.64
CA SER A 196 -26.06 -10.37 9.47
C SER A 196 -25.20 -11.11 8.44
N LEU A 197 -23.94 -10.68 8.26
CA LEU A 197 -23.03 -11.23 7.24
C LEU A 197 -21.91 -12.10 7.83
N GLU A 198 -21.71 -12.09 9.15
CA GLU A 198 -20.72 -12.82 9.94
C GLU A 198 -19.25 -12.51 9.61
N LYS A 199 -18.87 -12.50 8.34
CA LYS A 199 -17.51 -12.23 7.85
C LYS A 199 -17.55 -11.12 6.83
N ILE A 200 -16.95 -9.99 7.16
CA ILE A 200 -16.94 -8.82 6.28
C ILE A 200 -15.56 -8.19 6.18
N TYR A 201 -15.28 -7.58 5.03
CA TYR A 201 -14.06 -6.82 4.80
C TYR A 201 -14.36 -5.57 3.99
N THR A 202 -13.41 -4.66 3.96
CA THR A 202 -13.41 -3.49 3.07
C THR A 202 -12.00 -3.16 2.59
N LEU A 203 -11.94 -2.41 1.51
CA LEU A 203 -10.76 -1.69 1.06
C LEU A 203 -11.18 -0.25 0.79
N ALA A 204 -11.04 0.61 1.79
CA ALA A 204 -11.59 1.96 1.80
C ALA A 204 -10.56 3.01 2.27
N PRO A 205 -10.73 4.29 1.90
CA PRO A 205 -9.87 5.34 2.43
C PRO A 205 -10.14 5.60 3.91
N SER A 206 -9.06 5.83 4.66
CA SER A 206 -9.09 6.32 6.05
C SER A 206 -8.30 7.61 6.17
N PHE A 207 -8.70 8.45 7.12
CA PHE A 207 -8.22 9.82 7.26
C PHE A 207 -7.76 10.08 8.70
N ARG A 208 -6.52 10.54 8.88
CA ARG A 208 -5.97 10.86 10.19
C ARG A 208 -5.26 12.22 10.15
N ALA A 209 -5.78 13.21 10.88
CA ALA A 209 -5.23 14.57 10.95
C ALA A 209 -4.03 14.63 11.92
N GLU A 210 -3.13 13.67 11.84
CA GLU A 210 -1.95 13.58 12.67
C GLU A 210 -0.88 14.60 12.24
N LYS A 211 -0.35 15.34 13.21
CA LYS A 211 0.75 16.30 12.96
C LYS A 211 2.10 15.59 12.95
N SER A 212 2.26 14.59 12.07
CA SER A 212 3.48 13.81 11.94
C SER A 212 4.21 14.11 10.62
N LYS A 213 5.52 14.35 10.69
CA LYS A 213 6.40 14.59 9.54
C LYS A 213 7.26 13.38 9.16
N THR A 214 6.98 12.20 9.69
CA THR A 214 7.79 11.01 9.43
C THR A 214 7.59 10.47 8.01
N SER A 215 8.50 9.61 7.58
CA SER A 215 8.40 8.90 6.28
C SER A 215 7.32 7.81 6.26
N ARG A 216 6.62 7.57 7.37
CA ARG A 216 5.64 6.47 7.55
C ARG A 216 4.20 6.95 7.74
N HIS A 217 3.91 8.27 7.62
CA HIS A 217 2.58 8.82 7.87
C HIS A 217 2.01 9.52 6.63
N LEU A 218 0.75 9.21 6.37
CA LEU A 218 -0.13 9.87 5.40
C LEU A 218 -1.38 10.33 6.15
N THR A 219 -1.98 11.45 5.73
CA THR A 219 -3.25 11.94 6.29
C THR A 219 -4.46 11.30 5.61
N GLU A 220 -4.27 10.73 4.43
CA GLU A 220 -5.22 9.93 3.67
C GLU A 220 -4.49 8.70 3.15
N TYR A 221 -5.00 7.51 3.44
CA TYR A 221 -4.42 6.23 3.02
C TYR A 221 -5.51 5.19 2.79
N TRP A 222 -5.18 4.12 2.09
CA TRP A 222 -6.12 3.03 1.86
C TRP A 222 -5.97 1.97 2.94
N HIS A 223 -7.08 1.64 3.55
CA HIS A 223 -7.16 0.73 4.68
C HIS A 223 -7.91 -0.54 4.24
N ALA A 224 -7.25 -1.69 4.33
CA ALA A 224 -7.90 -2.98 4.20
C ALA A 224 -8.29 -3.43 5.61
N GLU A 225 -9.58 -3.53 5.88
CA GLU A 225 -10.08 -3.88 7.20
C GLU A 225 -10.98 -5.11 7.10
N MET A 226 -10.98 -5.94 8.12
CA MET A 226 -11.91 -7.07 8.25
C MET A 226 -12.48 -7.15 9.64
N GLU A 227 -13.70 -7.67 9.75
CA GLU A 227 -14.37 -7.98 11.00
C GLU A 227 -15.09 -9.32 10.89
N VAL A 228 -14.99 -10.17 11.91
CA VAL A 228 -15.50 -11.54 11.87
C VAL A 228 -16.16 -11.93 13.19
N ALA A 229 -17.41 -12.43 13.09
CA ALA A 229 -18.16 -13.00 14.19
C ALA A 229 -17.67 -14.42 14.53
N TRP A 230 -17.93 -14.86 15.76
CA TRP A 230 -17.60 -16.19 16.28
C TRP A 230 -16.10 -16.52 16.27
N ALA A 231 -15.26 -15.50 16.27
CA ALA A 231 -13.81 -15.62 16.24
C ALA A 231 -13.20 -15.27 17.61
N ASN A 232 -12.11 -15.94 17.92
CA ASN A 232 -11.27 -15.64 19.07
C ASN A 232 -10.01 -14.86 18.63
N PHE A 233 -9.17 -14.49 19.59
CA PHE A 233 -7.96 -13.69 19.32
C PHE A 233 -6.95 -14.39 18.38
N ASP A 234 -6.78 -15.71 18.53
CA ASP A 234 -5.88 -16.47 17.67
C ASP A 234 -6.37 -16.55 16.22
N ASP A 235 -7.68 -16.59 16.00
CA ASP A 235 -8.28 -16.55 14.66
C ASP A 235 -7.95 -15.23 13.96
N ILE A 236 -8.03 -14.10 14.68
CA ILE A 236 -7.68 -12.78 14.14
C ILE A 236 -6.21 -12.71 13.70
N ILE A 237 -5.30 -13.25 14.53
CA ILE A 237 -3.88 -13.32 14.20
C ILE A 237 -3.65 -14.21 12.98
N ASN A 238 -4.32 -15.36 12.88
CA ASN A 238 -4.19 -16.28 11.75
C ASN A 238 -4.66 -15.62 10.44
N TYR A 239 -5.81 -14.94 10.42
CA TYR A 239 -6.28 -14.19 9.24
C TYR A 239 -5.27 -13.13 8.79
N GLY A 240 -4.67 -12.40 9.74
CA GLY A 240 -3.63 -11.41 9.42
C GLY A 240 -2.38 -12.03 8.80
N GLU A 241 -1.87 -13.12 9.39
CA GLU A 241 -0.70 -13.86 8.88
C GLU A 241 -0.97 -14.42 7.48
N ASP A 242 -2.10 -15.11 7.29
CA ASP A 242 -2.44 -15.78 6.02
C ASP A 242 -2.70 -14.76 4.91
N CYS A 243 -3.35 -13.64 5.23
CA CYS A 243 -3.53 -12.52 4.30
C CYS A 243 -2.18 -11.99 3.82
N LEU A 244 -1.26 -11.65 4.73
CA LEU A 244 0.06 -11.14 4.37
C LEU A 244 0.85 -12.13 3.51
N LYS A 245 0.81 -13.42 3.83
CA LYS A 245 1.44 -14.48 3.02
C LYS A 245 0.86 -14.51 1.60
N HIS A 246 -0.45 -14.41 1.48
CA HIS A 246 -1.14 -14.38 0.18
C HIS A 246 -0.72 -13.17 -0.66
N LEU A 247 -0.63 -11.98 -0.04
CA LEU A 247 -0.21 -10.75 -0.73
C LEU A 247 1.23 -10.87 -1.26
N VAL A 248 2.17 -11.27 -0.40
CA VAL A 248 3.58 -11.44 -0.79
C VAL A 248 3.71 -12.47 -1.91
N LYS A 249 3.03 -13.61 -1.80
CA LYS A 249 3.01 -14.65 -2.83
C LYS A 249 2.50 -14.10 -4.16
N SER A 250 1.35 -13.43 -4.15
CA SER A 250 0.74 -12.85 -5.36
C SER A 250 1.65 -11.87 -6.08
N VAL A 251 2.38 -11.02 -5.32
CA VAL A 251 3.32 -10.05 -5.91
C VAL A 251 4.56 -10.75 -6.46
N LEU A 252 5.12 -11.74 -5.77
CA LEU A 252 6.29 -12.51 -6.26
C LEU A 252 5.95 -13.29 -7.54
N GLU A 253 4.72 -13.78 -7.68
CA GLU A 253 4.26 -14.49 -8.86
C GLU A 253 3.97 -13.55 -10.05
N LYS A 254 3.33 -12.40 -9.81
CA LYS A 254 2.81 -11.53 -10.87
C LYS A 254 3.72 -10.34 -11.21
N ASN A 255 4.56 -9.87 -10.28
CA ASN A 255 5.30 -8.61 -10.39
C ASN A 255 6.81 -8.74 -10.21
N LYS A 256 7.40 -9.91 -10.49
CA LYS A 256 8.84 -10.12 -10.34
C LYS A 256 9.67 -9.08 -11.09
N ALA A 257 9.35 -8.82 -12.35
CA ALA A 257 10.04 -7.82 -13.16
C ALA A 257 9.88 -6.39 -12.62
N ASP A 258 8.71 -6.05 -12.05
CA ASP A 258 8.49 -4.74 -11.43
C ASP A 258 9.32 -4.59 -10.15
N LEU A 259 9.45 -5.63 -9.32
CA LEU A 259 10.32 -5.64 -8.15
C LEU A 259 11.81 -5.50 -8.54
N GLU A 260 12.24 -6.14 -9.62
CA GLU A 260 13.60 -6.00 -10.16
C GLU A 260 13.88 -4.56 -10.64
N ILE A 261 12.90 -3.88 -11.27
CA ILE A 261 13.00 -2.46 -11.64
C ILE A 261 13.22 -1.58 -10.40
N LEU A 262 12.60 -1.94 -9.28
CA LEU A 262 12.76 -1.23 -7.99
C LEU A 262 14.07 -1.58 -7.28
N GLY A 263 14.83 -2.58 -7.74
CA GLY A 263 16.04 -3.07 -7.08
C GLY A 263 15.74 -3.87 -5.80
N ARG A 264 14.52 -4.41 -5.68
CA ARG A 264 14.11 -5.18 -4.51
C ARG A 264 14.78 -6.55 -4.48
N ASP A 265 15.46 -6.88 -3.39
CA ASP A 265 15.97 -8.22 -3.15
C ASP A 265 14.79 -9.18 -2.82
N LEU A 266 14.47 -10.05 -3.78
CA LEU A 266 13.35 -10.99 -3.66
C LEU A 266 13.54 -12.00 -2.53
N LYS A 267 14.79 -12.36 -2.20
CA LYS A 267 15.11 -13.30 -1.12
C LYS A 267 14.64 -12.80 0.25
N LYS A 268 14.52 -11.51 0.43
CA LYS A 268 14.01 -10.90 1.67
C LYS A 268 12.50 -11.03 1.86
N LEU A 269 11.76 -11.33 0.78
CA LEU A 269 10.32 -11.56 0.83
C LEU A 269 9.96 -13.05 1.00
N GLU A 270 10.82 -13.97 0.54
CA GLU A 270 10.58 -15.41 0.59
C GLU A 270 10.28 -15.97 2.01
N PRO A 271 10.95 -15.53 3.08
CA PRO A 271 10.66 -16.02 4.43
C PRO A 271 9.20 -15.80 4.83
N ALA A 272 8.59 -14.68 4.44
CA ALA A 272 7.21 -14.36 4.76
C ALA A 272 6.20 -15.39 4.18
N ILE A 273 6.54 -16.11 3.10
CA ILE A 273 5.69 -17.16 2.54
C ILE A 273 5.97 -18.50 3.20
N LYS A 274 7.26 -18.77 3.52
CA LYS A 274 7.74 -20.10 3.89
C LYS A 274 7.65 -20.39 5.39
N LYS A 275 7.70 -19.36 6.24
CA LYS A 275 7.78 -19.49 7.70
C LYS A 275 6.47 -19.08 8.36
N LYS A 276 6.24 -19.59 9.56
CA LYS A 276 5.22 -19.06 10.47
C LYS A 276 5.75 -17.77 11.10
N PHE A 277 4.88 -16.78 11.30
CA PHE A 277 5.25 -15.52 11.91
C PHE A 277 5.45 -15.70 13.43
N PRO A 278 6.56 -15.24 14.00
CA PRO A 278 6.76 -15.24 15.44
C PRO A 278 5.69 -14.42 16.16
N ARG A 279 5.21 -14.94 17.28
CA ARG A 279 4.28 -14.25 18.18
C ARG A 279 5.01 -13.91 19.47
N LEU A 280 4.99 -12.65 19.84
CA LEU A 280 5.60 -12.13 21.05
C LEU A 280 4.52 -11.42 21.87
N THR A 281 4.59 -11.57 23.18
CA THR A 281 3.87 -10.65 24.07
C THR A 281 4.61 -9.31 24.16
N TYR A 282 3.93 -8.26 24.54
CA TYR A 282 4.53 -6.96 24.79
C TYR A 282 5.68 -7.06 25.81
N ASP A 283 5.52 -7.85 26.88
CA ASP A 283 6.57 -8.06 27.88
C ASP A 283 7.82 -8.73 27.28
N GLU A 284 7.65 -9.73 26.41
CA GLU A 284 8.75 -10.37 25.67
C GLU A 284 9.44 -9.40 24.72
N ALA A 285 8.66 -8.55 24.03
CA ALA A 285 9.19 -7.51 23.16
C ALA A 285 10.08 -6.50 23.95
N LEU A 286 9.60 -6.03 25.12
CA LEU A 286 10.40 -5.16 26.00
C LEU A 286 11.68 -5.84 26.48
N LYS A 287 11.61 -7.12 26.85
CA LYS A 287 12.77 -7.92 27.25
C LYS A 287 13.80 -8.01 26.14
N LEU A 288 13.38 -8.33 24.91
CA LEU A 288 14.26 -8.38 23.74
C LEU A 288 14.92 -7.03 23.43
N LEU A 289 14.16 -5.93 23.52
CA LEU A 289 14.70 -4.58 23.30
C LEU A 289 15.79 -4.26 24.31
N LYS A 290 15.59 -4.60 25.59
CA LYS A 290 16.61 -4.40 26.63
C LYS A 290 17.83 -5.32 26.41
N GLU A 291 17.64 -6.60 26.17
CA GLU A 291 18.74 -7.57 26.05
C GLU A 291 19.57 -7.41 24.77
N LYS A 292 18.96 -7.03 23.65
CA LYS A 292 19.63 -6.94 22.35
C LYS A 292 20.13 -5.55 21.99
N PHE A 293 19.52 -4.50 22.54
CA PHE A 293 19.79 -3.13 22.14
C PHE A 293 20.04 -2.18 23.32
N ASP A 294 20.06 -2.70 24.55
CA ASP A 294 20.18 -1.92 25.79
C ASP A 294 19.14 -0.77 25.87
N LEU A 295 17.95 -1.04 25.30
CA LEU A 295 16.85 -0.08 25.26
C LEU A 295 15.81 -0.42 26.34
N GLU A 296 15.78 0.39 27.41
CA GLU A 296 14.83 0.21 28.50
C GLU A 296 13.61 1.11 28.31
N ILE A 297 12.44 0.50 28.20
CA ILE A 297 11.16 1.19 28.02
C ILE A 297 10.32 0.94 29.27
N PRO A 298 9.82 2.00 29.93
CA PRO A 298 8.89 1.84 31.05
C PRO A 298 7.62 1.12 30.60
N TRP A 299 7.22 0.10 31.37
CA TRP A 299 5.99 -0.63 31.08
C TRP A 299 4.77 0.29 31.02
N GLY A 300 3.87 0.05 30.09
CA GLY A 300 2.66 0.86 29.91
C GLY A 300 2.80 1.98 28.87
N LYS A 301 3.90 2.06 28.14
CA LYS A 301 4.05 2.92 26.96
C LYS A 301 3.82 2.10 25.70
N ASP A 302 3.28 2.74 24.64
CA ASP A 302 3.19 2.11 23.34
C ASP A 302 4.58 1.98 22.70
N LEU A 303 4.76 0.98 21.83
CA LEU A 303 5.96 0.86 21.00
C LEU A 303 5.92 1.95 19.93
N ARG A 304 7.03 2.68 19.80
CA ARG A 304 7.16 3.74 18.80
C ARG A 304 8.06 3.26 17.64
N THR A 305 8.20 4.11 16.68
CA THR A 305 9.00 3.84 15.45
C THR A 305 10.39 3.27 15.74
N GLU A 306 11.09 3.76 16.79
CA GLU A 306 12.44 3.29 17.13
C GLU A 306 12.40 1.85 17.67
N GLU A 307 11.47 1.56 18.56
CA GLU A 307 11.29 0.24 19.17
C GLU A 307 10.88 -0.81 18.14
N GLU A 308 9.91 -0.45 17.28
CA GLU A 308 9.49 -1.31 16.16
C GLU A 308 10.62 -1.57 15.18
N ASP A 309 11.41 -0.54 14.81
CA ASP A 309 12.56 -0.67 13.91
C ASP A 309 13.60 -1.65 14.46
N LYS A 310 13.90 -1.56 15.76
CA LYS A 310 14.84 -2.48 16.41
C LYS A 310 14.32 -3.91 16.48
N LEU A 311 13.05 -4.11 16.87
CA LEU A 311 12.42 -5.42 16.90
C LEU A 311 12.39 -6.07 15.51
N SER A 312 12.01 -5.30 14.49
CA SER A 312 11.90 -5.78 13.12
C SER A 312 13.22 -6.31 12.54
N LYS A 313 14.36 -5.80 13.01
CA LYS A 313 15.70 -6.23 12.57
C LYS A 313 16.13 -7.58 13.13
N LEU A 314 15.43 -8.10 14.13
CA LEU A 314 15.72 -9.43 14.71
C LEU A 314 15.11 -10.58 13.91
N TYR A 315 14.22 -10.28 12.96
CA TYR A 315 13.45 -11.28 12.23
C TYR A 315 13.46 -11.02 10.74
N ASP A 316 13.34 -12.10 9.97
CA ASP A 316 13.24 -12.07 8.50
C ASP A 316 11.78 -12.21 8.00
N THR A 317 10.81 -12.26 8.92
CA THR A 317 9.36 -12.27 8.67
C THR A 317 8.70 -11.16 9.46
N PRO A 318 7.46 -10.76 9.13
CA PRO A 318 6.64 -10.02 10.07
C PRO A 318 6.54 -10.76 11.41
N ILE A 319 6.43 -10.01 12.51
CA ILE A 319 6.19 -10.53 13.85
C ILE A 319 4.86 -10.01 14.37
N ALA A 320 4.14 -10.82 15.14
CA ALA A 320 2.90 -10.42 15.80
C ALA A 320 3.20 -10.10 17.27
N VAL A 321 3.19 -8.83 17.63
CA VAL A 321 3.32 -8.39 19.03
C VAL A 321 1.93 -8.27 19.64
N THR A 322 1.72 -8.92 20.78
CA THR A 322 0.40 -9.10 21.39
C THR A 322 0.37 -8.62 22.83
N ARG A 323 -0.82 -8.58 23.44
CA ARG A 323 -0.99 -8.28 24.87
C ARG A 323 -0.43 -6.92 25.28
N TYR A 324 -0.76 -5.90 24.52
CA TYR A 324 -0.38 -4.53 24.83
C TYR A 324 -1.03 -4.02 26.12
N PRO A 325 -0.38 -3.07 26.81
CA PRO A 325 -0.96 -2.42 27.99
C PRO A 325 -2.32 -1.78 27.66
N LYS A 326 -3.34 -2.10 28.46
CA LYS A 326 -4.71 -1.62 28.27
C LYS A 326 -4.82 -0.09 28.13
N LYS A 327 -3.97 0.66 28.84
CA LYS A 327 -4.02 2.12 28.88
C LYS A 327 -3.71 2.79 27.52
N VAL A 328 -2.88 2.14 26.70
CA VAL A 328 -2.41 2.73 25.42
C VAL A 328 -3.16 2.22 24.19
N LYS A 329 -4.14 1.35 24.38
CA LYS A 329 -4.95 0.79 23.29
C LYS A 329 -6.41 1.21 23.38
N ALA A 330 -7.12 1.16 22.26
CA ALA A 330 -8.48 1.66 22.08
C ALA A 330 -9.51 0.99 23.03
N PHE A 331 -10.60 1.70 23.31
CA PHE A 331 -11.63 1.33 24.28
C PHE A 331 -12.31 -0.01 23.99
N TYR A 332 -12.42 -0.37 22.72
CA TYR A 332 -13.12 -1.56 22.25
C TYR A 332 -12.32 -2.87 22.39
N MET A 333 -11.03 -2.80 22.70
CA MET A 333 -10.19 -3.99 22.80
C MET A 333 -10.46 -4.76 24.08
N LYS A 334 -10.67 -6.07 23.96
CA LYS A 334 -11.02 -6.97 25.07
C LYS A 334 -9.85 -7.23 25.99
N GLU A 335 -10.10 -7.20 27.29
CA GLU A 335 -9.18 -7.64 28.31
C GLU A 335 -9.25 -9.17 28.46
N PRO A 336 -8.12 -9.91 28.35
CA PRO A 336 -8.12 -11.35 28.56
C PRO A 336 -8.39 -11.72 30.02
N LYS A 337 -8.97 -12.91 30.25
CA LYS A 337 -9.35 -13.39 31.60
C LYS A 337 -8.13 -13.55 32.53
N ASP A 338 -6.96 -13.82 31.98
CA ASP A 338 -5.69 -13.98 32.70
C ASP A 338 -4.89 -12.68 32.82
N SER A 339 -5.49 -11.53 32.51
CA SER A 339 -4.87 -10.22 32.66
C SER A 339 -4.49 -9.92 34.10
N ASN A 340 -3.25 -9.52 34.32
CA ASN A 340 -2.78 -9.15 35.66
C ASN A 340 -3.37 -7.78 36.06
N PRO A 341 -4.14 -7.65 37.15
CA PRO A 341 -4.74 -6.38 37.58
C PRO A 341 -3.72 -5.25 37.82
N LYS A 342 -2.47 -5.58 38.15
CA LYS A 342 -1.38 -4.58 38.34
C LYS A 342 -0.76 -4.12 37.04
N LYS A 343 -0.89 -4.93 35.98
CA LYS A 343 -0.40 -4.68 34.64
C LYS A 343 -1.45 -5.12 33.61
N PRO A 344 -2.60 -4.44 33.55
CA PRO A 344 -3.71 -4.90 32.69
C PRO A 344 -3.35 -4.76 31.21
N VAL A 345 -3.63 -5.82 30.46
CA VAL A 345 -3.37 -5.92 29.02
C VAL A 345 -4.67 -6.17 28.25
N VAL A 346 -4.61 -5.99 26.93
CA VAL A 346 -5.73 -6.32 26.02
C VAL A 346 -5.30 -7.35 24.98
N ASN A 347 -6.25 -8.10 24.43
CA ASN A 347 -6.09 -8.97 23.27
C ASN A 347 -6.00 -8.11 21.99
N GLY A 348 -4.96 -7.30 21.93
CA GLY A 348 -4.55 -6.51 20.78
C GLY A 348 -3.30 -7.12 20.14
N VAL A 349 -3.17 -6.99 18.83
CA VAL A 349 -2.02 -7.43 18.03
C VAL A 349 -1.61 -6.36 17.05
N ASP A 350 -0.30 -6.10 16.96
CA ASP A 350 0.31 -5.32 15.89
C ASP A 350 1.27 -6.24 15.13
N PHE A 351 1.10 -6.32 13.79
CA PHE A 351 2.08 -7.00 12.94
C PHE A 351 3.13 -5.99 12.51
N ILE A 352 4.37 -6.25 12.90
CA ILE A 352 5.52 -5.41 12.59
C ILE A 352 6.29 -6.07 11.45
N ALA A 353 6.38 -5.41 10.31
CA ALA A 353 7.11 -5.89 9.14
C ALA A 353 8.63 -5.81 9.36
N PRO A 354 9.42 -6.76 8.80
CA PRO A 354 10.87 -6.76 8.91
C PRO A 354 11.52 -5.56 8.23
N GLU A 355 12.84 -5.44 8.33
CA GLU A 355 13.65 -4.42 7.66
C GLU A 355 13.34 -2.96 8.08
N GLY A 356 12.65 -2.75 9.20
CA GLY A 356 12.37 -1.40 9.70
C GLY A 356 11.09 -0.76 9.16
N TYR A 357 10.20 -1.52 8.51
CA TYR A 357 8.95 -0.95 7.99
C TYR A 357 7.88 -0.68 9.07
N GLY A 358 8.06 -1.25 10.28
CA GLY A 358 7.17 -1.01 11.42
C GLY A 358 5.81 -1.70 11.29
N GLU A 359 4.85 -1.22 12.07
CA GLU A 359 3.49 -1.76 12.09
C GLU A 359 2.80 -1.64 10.72
N ILE A 360 2.28 -2.78 10.23
CA ILE A 360 1.52 -2.88 8.96
C ILE A 360 0.08 -3.33 9.16
N ILE A 361 -0.23 -4.02 10.27
CA ILE A 361 -1.57 -4.42 10.69
C ILE A 361 -1.72 -4.13 12.18
N GLY A 362 -2.86 -3.54 12.56
CA GLY A 362 -3.33 -3.45 13.94
C GLY A 362 -4.67 -4.15 14.08
N GLY A 363 -4.83 -5.01 15.10
CA GLY A 363 -6.03 -5.79 15.28
C GLY A 363 -6.34 -6.14 16.73
N SER A 364 -7.54 -6.65 16.99
CA SER A 364 -7.92 -7.11 18.34
C SER A 364 -9.15 -8.00 18.35
N GLU A 365 -9.27 -8.76 19.43
CA GLU A 365 -10.57 -9.25 19.89
C GLU A 365 -11.37 -8.09 20.50
N ARG A 366 -12.69 -8.03 20.25
CA ARG A 366 -13.54 -6.92 20.69
C ARG A 366 -14.18 -7.22 22.04
N GLU A 367 -14.25 -6.19 22.89
CA GLU A 367 -14.99 -6.28 24.14
C GLU A 367 -16.51 -6.38 23.86
N HIS A 368 -17.19 -7.27 24.55
CA HIS A 368 -18.63 -7.48 24.42
C HIS A 368 -19.42 -7.13 25.68
N ASP A 369 -18.74 -6.76 26.76
CA ASP A 369 -19.37 -6.25 27.99
C ASP A 369 -19.61 -4.74 27.85
N ILE A 370 -20.91 -4.34 27.83
CA ILE A 370 -21.32 -2.95 27.65
C ILE A 370 -20.74 -2.04 28.74
N GLU A 371 -20.77 -2.49 30.00
CA GLU A 371 -20.36 -1.63 31.12
C GLU A 371 -18.83 -1.41 31.10
N LYS A 372 -18.08 -2.42 30.67
CA LYS A 372 -16.64 -2.25 30.44
C LYS A 372 -16.35 -1.26 29.31
N ILE A 373 -17.09 -1.34 28.18
CA ILE A 373 -16.95 -0.41 27.07
C ILE A 373 -17.26 1.01 27.50
N LYS A 374 -18.40 1.24 28.18
CA LYS A 374 -18.79 2.57 28.68
C LYS A 374 -17.73 3.15 29.61
N LYS A 375 -17.24 2.33 30.56
CA LYS A 375 -16.16 2.75 31.46
C LYS A 375 -14.92 3.19 30.71
N ARG A 376 -14.51 2.43 29.70
CA ARG A 376 -13.32 2.76 28.91
C ARG A 376 -13.50 3.99 28.01
N LEU A 377 -14.70 4.20 27.47
CA LEU A 377 -15.04 5.44 26.75
C LEU A 377 -14.83 6.65 27.66
N VAL A 378 -15.39 6.62 28.87
CA VAL A 378 -15.21 7.70 29.86
C VAL A 378 -13.75 7.88 30.25
N GLU A 379 -13.00 6.79 30.47
CA GLU A 379 -11.56 6.84 30.78
C GLU A 379 -10.73 7.50 29.65
N GLN A 380 -11.22 7.42 28.39
CA GLN A 380 -10.59 8.03 27.22
C GLN A 380 -11.13 9.42 26.89
N GLY A 381 -12.06 9.95 27.71
CA GLY A 381 -12.64 11.28 27.54
C GLY A 381 -13.79 11.35 26.55
N GLU A 382 -14.35 10.20 26.18
CA GLU A 382 -15.48 10.08 25.27
C GLU A 382 -16.82 10.02 26.03
N ASP A 383 -17.88 10.53 25.37
CA ASP A 383 -19.24 10.44 25.87
C ASP A 383 -19.93 9.15 25.36
N PRO A 384 -20.25 8.17 26.20
CA PRO A 384 -20.88 6.92 25.78
C PRO A 384 -22.22 7.10 25.05
N GLU A 385 -22.96 8.19 25.30
CA GLU A 385 -24.24 8.47 24.63
C GLU A 385 -24.07 8.67 23.11
N GLN A 386 -22.94 9.14 22.67
CA GLN A 386 -22.63 9.29 21.24
C GLN A 386 -22.41 7.95 20.54
N TYR A 387 -22.10 6.89 21.31
CA TYR A 387 -21.84 5.54 20.82
C TYR A 387 -23.07 4.61 20.94
N GLY A 388 -24.26 5.16 21.10
CA GLY A 388 -25.48 4.37 21.33
C GLY A 388 -25.69 3.24 20.31
N PHE A 389 -25.56 3.54 19.00
CA PHE A 389 -25.68 2.55 17.92
C PHE A 389 -24.62 1.43 18.01
N TYR A 390 -23.42 1.73 18.47
CA TYR A 390 -22.33 0.79 18.67
C TYR A 390 -22.58 -0.07 19.92
N LEU A 391 -23.05 0.51 21.02
CA LEU A 391 -23.40 -0.20 22.26
C LEU A 391 -24.59 -1.15 22.08
N ASP A 392 -25.51 -0.82 21.16
CA ASP A 392 -26.64 -1.69 20.84
C ASP A 392 -26.22 -3.03 20.25
N THR A 393 -25.09 -3.10 19.54
CA THR A 393 -24.53 -4.37 19.05
C THR A 393 -24.14 -5.34 20.16
N ARG A 394 -23.94 -4.84 21.40
CA ARG A 394 -23.67 -5.65 22.59
C ARG A 394 -24.94 -5.95 23.39
N ARG A 395 -25.95 -5.13 23.21
CA ARG A 395 -27.23 -5.30 23.90
C ARG A 395 -28.09 -6.39 23.29
N TYR A 396 -28.02 -6.57 21.97
CA TYR A 396 -28.90 -7.45 21.22
C TYR A 396 -28.15 -8.65 20.60
N GLY A 397 -27.80 -9.63 21.46
CA GLY A 397 -27.24 -10.90 21.02
C GLY A 397 -25.75 -10.83 20.58
N SER A 398 -24.93 -10.16 21.36
CA SER A 398 -23.50 -10.06 21.11
C SER A 398 -22.81 -11.43 21.08
N VAL A 399 -21.82 -11.57 20.22
CA VAL A 399 -21.00 -12.77 20.05
C VAL A 399 -19.51 -12.42 20.19
N PRO A 400 -18.65 -13.40 20.50
CA PRO A 400 -17.20 -13.21 20.34
C PRO A 400 -16.89 -12.79 18.90
N HIS A 401 -16.14 -11.72 18.73
CA HIS A 401 -15.77 -11.21 17.41
C HIS A 401 -14.48 -10.40 17.50
N GLY A 402 -13.93 -10.11 16.35
CA GLY A 402 -12.74 -9.31 16.25
C GLY A 402 -12.39 -9.00 14.81
N GLY A 403 -11.35 -8.22 14.66
CA GLY A 403 -10.90 -7.80 13.34
C GLY A 403 -9.56 -7.10 13.38
N PHE A 404 -9.11 -6.71 12.21
CA PHE A 404 -7.92 -5.92 12.05
C PHE A 404 -8.03 -4.89 10.92
N GLY A 405 -7.17 -3.88 10.98
CA GLY A 405 -6.93 -2.94 9.89
C GLY A 405 -5.50 -3.04 9.39
N MET A 406 -5.33 -3.08 8.08
CA MET A 406 -4.05 -3.15 7.39
C MET A 406 -3.83 -1.90 6.55
N GLY A 407 -2.79 -1.12 6.87
CA GLY A 407 -2.38 0.02 6.05
C GLY A 407 -1.76 -0.44 4.74
N THR A 408 -2.48 -0.33 3.62
CA THR A 408 -2.00 -0.88 2.33
C THR A 408 -0.72 -0.23 1.87
N GLU A 409 -0.54 1.08 2.08
CA GLU A 409 0.69 1.79 1.72
C GLU A 409 1.91 1.32 2.51
N ARG A 410 1.72 0.93 3.79
CA ARG A 410 2.80 0.34 4.61
C ARG A 410 3.21 -1.04 4.08
N VAL A 411 2.25 -1.87 3.72
CA VAL A 411 2.49 -3.18 3.08
C VAL A 411 3.18 -3.02 1.73
N ILE A 412 2.72 -2.09 0.89
CA ILE A 412 3.35 -1.78 -0.40
C ILE A 412 4.78 -1.31 -0.19
N SER A 413 5.02 -0.42 0.79
CA SER A 413 6.37 0.08 1.11
C SER A 413 7.31 -1.06 1.50
N TRP A 414 6.88 -1.97 2.34
CA TRP A 414 7.66 -3.15 2.74
C TRP A 414 7.94 -4.07 1.55
N ILE A 415 6.91 -4.47 0.80
CA ILE A 415 7.07 -5.40 -0.33
C ILE A 415 7.96 -4.80 -1.42
N CYS A 416 7.78 -3.52 -1.74
CA CYS A 416 8.55 -2.82 -2.76
C CYS A 416 9.94 -2.35 -2.29
N GLY A 417 10.23 -2.35 -0.99
CA GLY A 417 11.49 -1.83 -0.45
C GLY A 417 11.60 -0.31 -0.52
N LEU A 418 10.52 0.44 -0.23
CA LEU A 418 10.50 1.91 -0.37
C LEU A 418 11.00 2.61 0.89
N ASP A 419 11.83 3.64 0.73
CA ASP A 419 12.31 4.47 1.83
C ASP A 419 11.24 5.43 2.37
N ASN A 420 10.21 5.72 1.59
CA ASN A 420 9.17 6.68 1.95
C ASN A 420 7.79 6.20 1.49
N ILE A 421 6.84 6.17 2.41
CA ILE A 421 5.45 5.76 2.17
C ILE A 421 4.74 6.63 1.10
N LYS A 422 5.20 7.87 0.89
CA LYS A 422 4.67 8.78 -0.14
C LYS A 422 4.78 8.20 -1.56
N ASP A 423 5.74 7.27 -1.78
CA ASP A 423 5.90 6.61 -3.07
C ASP A 423 4.90 5.45 -3.28
N ALA A 424 4.34 4.92 -2.21
CA ALA A 424 3.39 3.81 -2.27
C ALA A 424 1.97 4.20 -2.76
N ILE A 425 1.69 5.49 -2.87
CA ILE A 425 0.38 6.04 -3.29
C ILE A 425 0.57 7.02 -4.46
N PRO A 426 -0.36 7.08 -5.43
CA PRO A 426 -0.22 7.98 -6.59
C PRO A 426 -0.05 9.45 -6.20
N PHE A 427 -0.92 9.97 -5.36
CA PHE A 427 -0.91 11.36 -4.89
C PHE A 427 -0.96 11.39 -3.36
N PRO A 428 0.19 11.50 -2.67
CA PRO A 428 0.24 11.46 -1.22
C PRO A 428 -0.40 12.71 -0.61
N ARG A 429 -1.19 12.52 0.46
CA ARG A 429 -1.68 13.58 1.33
C ARG A 429 -0.95 13.51 2.66
N THR A 430 -0.38 14.62 3.07
CA THR A 430 0.35 14.77 4.32
C THR A 430 0.00 16.09 4.98
N MET A 431 0.45 16.32 6.18
CA MET A 431 0.27 17.61 6.88
C MET A 431 0.71 18.83 6.02
N GLU A 432 1.74 18.66 5.19
CA GLU A 432 2.34 19.75 4.41
C GLU A 432 1.91 19.74 2.93
N ARG A 433 1.40 18.62 2.43
CA ARG A 433 1.08 18.45 1.00
C ARG A 433 -0.36 17.98 0.77
N TYR A 434 -1.11 18.81 0.08
CA TYR A 434 -2.47 18.52 -0.39
C TYR A 434 -2.65 18.77 -1.90
N LYS A 435 -1.58 19.17 -2.58
CA LYS A 435 -1.48 19.39 -4.04
C LYS A 435 -0.25 18.68 -4.61
N PRO A 436 -0.24 18.39 -5.88
CA PRO A 436 -1.32 18.01 -6.77
C PRO A 436 -1.89 16.75 -6.31
#